data_ef0c9c87a9031120ffde0be923353c3b
#
_entry.id   ef0c9c87a9031120ffde0be923353c3b
#
_cell.length_a   1.000
_cell.length_b   1.000
_cell.length_c   1.000
_cell.angle_alpha   90.00
_cell.angle_beta   90.00
_cell.angle_gamma   90.00
#
_symmetry.space_group_name_H-M   'P 1'
#
loop_
_entity.id
_entity.type
_entity.pdbx_description
1 polymer ?
#
loop_
_entity_poly.entity_id
_entity_poly.type
_entity_poly.pdbx_seq_one_letter_code
_entity_poly.pdbx_strand_id
1 'polypeptide(L)'
;MNQDAIDYDEHADLLYCLAGQVIVRLREHLSGDEEKLENVLIHWQRQLGEFVWTQMQGHVWVTPTDYVGKVTQGFAVLKPASFTLAAGEQPRDFRAPVADKRLIRQMVFKGFRKCCYPYQKFQSVEGEWRLAQVLDDDPDVLKWMKPAPGQFRIEYLSGKNYEPDFVVETTRG
;
A
#
# COMPACT_ATOMS: atom_id res chain seq x y z
N MET A 1 4.51 1.76 19.91
CA MET A 1 3.73 2.31 18.77
C MET A 1 4.70 3.11 17.94
N ASN A 2 4.96 2.69 16.71
CA ASN A 2 5.92 3.37 15.84
C ASN A 2 5.16 4.54 15.18
N GLN A 3 5.50 5.76 15.53
CA GLN A 3 4.84 6.97 15.02
C GLN A 3 5.70 7.58 13.91
N ASP A 4 6.12 6.75 12.96
CA ASP A 4 6.98 7.14 11.82
C ASP A 4 6.42 8.27 10.94
N ALA A 5 5.19 8.71 11.21
CA ALA A 5 4.53 9.77 10.45
C ALA A 5 4.79 11.19 11.01
N ILE A 6 5.44 11.31 12.18
CA ILE A 6 5.78 12.60 12.78
C ILE A 6 7.29 12.68 12.95
N ASP A 7 7.91 13.59 12.23
CA ASP A 7 9.28 14.00 12.50
C ASP A 7 9.26 14.99 13.66
N TYR A 8 9.94 14.61 14.77
CA TYR A 8 9.99 15.45 15.96
C TYR A 8 10.69 16.77 15.69
N ASP A 9 11.74 16.76 14.88
CA ASP A 9 12.54 17.96 14.61
C ASP A 9 11.74 18.99 13.79
N GLU A 10 10.86 18.52 12.89
CA GLU A 10 10.01 19.40 12.09
C GLU A 10 8.74 19.85 12.83
N HIS A 11 8.22 19.04 13.77
CA HIS A 11 6.90 19.24 14.37
C HIS A 11 6.93 19.54 15.87
N ALA A 12 8.12 19.75 16.45
CA ALA A 12 8.28 19.96 17.90
C ALA A 12 7.40 21.12 18.42
N ASP A 13 7.41 22.25 17.74
CA ASP A 13 6.63 23.44 18.17
C ASP A 13 5.13 23.16 18.18
N LEU A 14 4.63 22.44 17.18
CA LEU A 14 3.22 22.02 17.11
C LEU A 14 2.88 21.05 18.24
N LEU A 15 3.73 20.08 18.51
CA LEU A 15 3.54 19.10 19.58
C LEU A 15 3.50 19.77 20.95
N TYR A 16 4.42 20.73 21.21
CA TYR A 16 4.42 21.51 22.44
C TYR A 16 3.17 22.39 22.57
N CYS A 17 2.72 23.01 21.49
CA CYS A 17 1.48 23.79 21.48
C CYS A 17 0.26 22.92 21.85
N LEU A 18 0.12 21.74 21.23
CA LEU A 18 -0.97 20.82 21.52
C LEU A 18 -0.92 20.25 22.94
N ALA A 19 0.27 19.87 23.42
CA ALA A 19 0.46 19.44 24.81
C ALA A 19 0.06 20.55 25.79
N GLY A 20 0.48 21.79 25.52
CA GLY A 20 0.08 22.96 26.30
C GLY A 20 -1.43 23.15 26.37
N GLN A 21 -2.14 23.00 25.25
CA GLN A 21 -3.60 23.09 25.20
C GLN A 21 -4.28 22.01 26.05
N VAL A 22 -3.79 20.77 25.99
CA VAL A 22 -4.30 19.66 26.82
C VAL A 22 -4.11 19.97 28.29
N ILE A 23 -2.93 20.47 28.69
CA ILE A 23 -2.64 20.83 30.10
C ILE A 23 -3.58 21.95 30.57
N VAL A 24 -3.78 22.99 29.77
CA VAL A 24 -4.71 24.09 30.10
C VAL A 24 -6.12 23.55 30.32
N ARG A 25 -6.62 22.72 29.43
CA ARG A 25 -7.95 22.14 29.54
C ARG A 25 -8.11 21.22 30.77
N LEU A 26 -7.11 20.40 31.05
CA LEU A 26 -7.11 19.57 32.26
C LEU A 26 -7.09 20.42 33.53
N ARG A 27 -6.30 21.49 33.56
CA ARG A 27 -6.22 22.42 34.69
C ARG A 27 -7.58 23.10 34.95
N GLU A 28 -8.24 23.57 33.90
CA GLU A 28 -9.61 24.11 34.01
C GLU A 28 -10.59 23.09 34.56
N HIS A 29 -10.55 21.85 34.05
CA HIS A 29 -11.43 20.78 34.49
C HIS A 29 -11.20 20.35 35.95
N LEU A 30 -9.96 20.42 36.41
CA LEU A 30 -9.55 20.09 37.78
C LEU A 30 -9.63 21.30 38.74
N SER A 31 -10.26 22.40 38.31
CA SER A 31 -10.44 23.63 39.10
C SER A 31 -9.12 24.21 39.64
N GLY A 32 -8.04 24.07 38.86
CA GLY A 32 -6.72 24.61 39.21
C GLY A 32 -5.92 23.81 40.23
N ASP A 33 -6.34 22.59 40.58
CA ASP A 33 -5.64 21.72 41.50
C ASP A 33 -4.39 21.10 40.82
N GLU A 34 -3.22 21.67 41.07
CA GLU A 34 -1.96 21.27 40.42
C GLU A 34 -1.53 19.85 40.84
N GLU A 35 -1.79 19.42 42.06
CA GLU A 35 -1.44 18.07 42.52
C GLU A 35 -2.25 17.00 41.78
N LYS A 36 -3.54 17.24 41.60
CA LYS A 36 -4.36 16.36 40.79
C LYS A 36 -3.95 16.38 39.32
N LEU A 37 -3.59 17.55 38.77
CA LEU A 37 -3.12 17.68 37.40
C LEU A 37 -1.87 16.84 37.17
N GLU A 38 -0.87 16.94 38.07
CA GLU A 38 0.35 16.15 37.98
C GLU A 38 0.06 14.65 38.05
N ASN A 39 -0.77 14.22 39.00
CA ASN A 39 -1.19 12.82 39.12
C ASN A 39 -1.90 12.29 37.86
N VAL A 40 -2.78 13.09 37.24
CA VAL A 40 -3.46 12.73 35.99
C VAL A 40 -2.46 12.62 34.85
N LEU A 41 -1.53 13.56 34.72
CA LEU A 41 -0.53 13.53 33.65
C LEU A 41 0.40 12.33 33.78
N ILE A 42 0.87 11.99 34.99
CA ILE A 42 1.74 10.85 35.23
C ILE A 42 0.99 9.52 34.96
N HIS A 43 -0.22 9.40 35.49
CA HIS A 43 -0.98 8.14 35.42
C HIS A 43 -1.54 7.85 34.01
N TRP A 44 -1.97 8.89 33.28
CA TRP A 44 -2.68 8.79 32.01
C TRP A 44 -1.85 9.26 30.81
N GLN A 45 -0.54 9.46 30.96
CA GLN A 45 0.33 9.98 29.90
C GLN A 45 0.17 9.26 28.56
N ARG A 46 0.05 7.94 28.60
CA ARG A 46 -0.08 7.12 27.39
C ARG A 46 -1.43 7.36 26.70
N GLN A 47 -2.52 7.31 27.46
CA GLN A 47 -3.87 7.51 26.93
C GLN A 47 -4.09 8.93 26.42
N LEU A 48 -3.52 9.92 27.11
CA LEU A 48 -3.53 11.31 26.67
C LEU A 48 -2.74 11.47 25.36
N GLY A 49 -1.59 10.83 25.24
CA GLY A 49 -0.81 10.81 24.00
C GLY A 49 -1.57 10.15 22.85
N GLU A 50 -2.21 9.00 23.08
CA GLU A 50 -3.04 8.32 22.10
C GLU A 50 -4.27 9.17 21.68
N PHE A 51 -4.88 9.86 22.64
CA PHE A 51 -5.99 10.77 22.35
C PHE A 51 -5.56 11.94 21.45
N VAL A 52 -4.47 12.63 21.82
CA VAL A 52 -3.93 13.74 21.02
C VAL A 52 -3.60 13.25 19.60
N TRP A 53 -2.93 12.10 19.48
CA TRP A 53 -2.59 11.50 18.21
C TRP A 53 -3.84 11.21 17.35
N THR A 54 -4.87 10.63 17.93
CA THR A 54 -6.12 10.34 17.22
C THR A 54 -6.78 11.61 16.68
N GLN A 55 -6.76 12.70 17.48
CA GLN A 55 -7.30 13.99 17.02
C GLN A 55 -6.45 14.60 15.89
N MET A 56 -5.13 14.44 15.96
CA MET A 56 -4.22 14.97 14.94
C MET A 56 -4.35 14.26 13.58
N GLN A 57 -4.68 12.97 13.55
CA GLN A 57 -4.73 12.19 12.30
C GLN A 57 -5.62 12.82 11.22
N GLY A 58 -6.73 13.46 11.62
CA GLY A 58 -7.62 14.18 10.69
C GLY A 58 -7.05 15.49 10.13
N HIS A 59 -5.94 15.96 10.68
CA HIS A 59 -5.31 17.25 10.34
C HIS A 59 -3.87 17.11 9.83
N VAL A 60 -3.37 15.89 9.71
CA VAL A 60 -2.05 15.64 9.12
C VAL A 60 -2.17 15.77 7.60
N TRP A 61 -1.56 16.80 7.04
CA TRP A 61 -1.41 17.00 5.62
C TRP A 61 -0.02 16.51 5.22
N VAL A 62 0.03 15.48 4.41
CA VAL A 62 1.26 15.16 3.69
C VAL A 62 1.30 16.13 2.51
N THR A 63 2.25 17.07 2.54
CA THR A 63 2.52 17.88 1.35
C THR A 63 2.81 16.92 0.21
N PRO A 64 2.06 16.95 -0.92
CA PRO A 64 2.43 16.15 -2.06
C PRO A 64 3.82 16.62 -2.49
N THR A 65 4.84 15.86 -2.11
CA THR A 65 6.16 16.01 -2.67
C THR A 65 6.04 15.64 -4.13
N ASP A 66 6.49 16.52 -5.02
CA ASP A 66 6.61 16.20 -6.43
C ASP A 66 7.59 15.03 -6.56
N TYR A 67 7.04 13.82 -6.59
CA TYR A 67 7.84 12.63 -6.86
C TYR A 67 8.30 12.68 -8.31
N VAL A 68 9.55 13.01 -8.51
CA VAL A 68 10.17 12.89 -9.81
C VAL A 68 10.57 11.43 -10.01
N GLY A 69 9.92 10.76 -10.95
CA GLY A 69 10.29 9.40 -11.34
C GLY A 69 11.73 9.38 -11.85
N LYS A 70 12.67 8.86 -11.04
CA LYS A 70 14.05 8.67 -11.44
C LYS A 70 14.24 7.24 -11.90
N VAL A 71 14.44 7.03 -13.20
CA VAL A 71 14.87 5.74 -13.73
C VAL A 71 16.35 5.57 -13.44
N THR A 72 16.70 4.73 -12.47
CA THR A 72 18.10 4.49 -12.06
C THR A 72 18.76 3.35 -12.82
N GLN A 73 17.96 2.46 -13.42
CA GLN A 73 18.43 1.37 -14.27
C GLN A 73 17.58 1.35 -15.55
N GLY A 74 18.22 1.08 -16.68
CA GLY A 74 17.51 0.91 -17.94
C GLY A 74 16.56 -0.30 -17.89
N PHE A 75 15.69 -0.42 -18.89
CA PHE A 75 14.76 -1.55 -18.99
C PHE A 75 15.54 -2.87 -19.03
N ALA A 76 15.32 -3.70 -18.03
CA ALA A 76 15.85 -5.05 -18.03
C ALA A 76 14.96 -5.94 -18.92
N VAL A 77 15.58 -6.93 -19.55
CA VAL A 77 14.85 -7.99 -20.25
C VAL A 77 13.91 -8.66 -19.26
N LEU A 78 12.66 -8.90 -19.67
CA LEU A 78 11.68 -9.61 -18.85
C LEU A 78 12.24 -10.99 -18.46
N LYS A 79 12.24 -11.29 -17.17
CA LYS A 79 12.69 -12.61 -16.69
C LYS A 79 11.72 -13.68 -17.17
N PRO A 80 12.21 -14.86 -17.58
CA PRO A 80 11.35 -15.99 -17.87
C PRO A 80 10.47 -16.30 -16.66
N ALA A 81 9.17 -16.46 -16.88
CA ALA A 81 8.24 -16.95 -15.87
C ALA A 81 7.96 -18.44 -16.08
N SER A 82 8.14 -19.24 -15.04
CA SER A 82 7.82 -20.66 -15.04
C SER A 82 6.74 -20.96 -13.99
N PHE A 83 5.79 -21.80 -14.34
CA PHE A 83 4.71 -22.19 -13.44
C PHE A 83 4.62 -23.72 -13.34
N THR A 84 4.47 -24.21 -12.11
CA THR A 84 4.22 -25.62 -11.86
C THR A 84 2.71 -25.88 -11.88
N LEU A 85 2.29 -26.85 -12.63
CA LEU A 85 0.93 -27.43 -12.62
C LEU A 85 0.94 -28.78 -11.90
N ALA A 86 -0.18 -29.12 -11.27
CA ALA A 86 -0.38 -30.45 -10.75
C ALA A 86 -0.43 -31.48 -11.90
N ALA A 87 -0.07 -32.73 -11.61
CA ALA A 87 -0.11 -33.80 -12.61
C ALA A 87 -1.52 -33.95 -13.18
N GLY A 88 -1.62 -33.93 -14.51
CA GLY A 88 -2.91 -34.03 -15.22
C GLY A 88 -3.65 -32.70 -15.43
N GLU A 89 -3.22 -31.62 -14.80
CA GLU A 89 -3.80 -30.31 -15.02
C GLU A 89 -3.26 -29.63 -16.29
N GLN A 90 -4.11 -28.84 -16.94
CA GLN A 90 -3.76 -28.09 -18.14
C GLN A 90 -4.01 -26.57 -17.90
N PRO A 91 -3.25 -25.68 -18.54
CA PRO A 91 -3.52 -24.26 -18.49
C PRO A 91 -4.94 -23.96 -19.05
N ARG A 92 -5.73 -23.18 -18.30
CA ARG A 92 -7.11 -22.82 -18.62
C ARG A 92 -7.16 -21.52 -19.41
N ASP A 93 -8.19 -21.37 -20.24
CA ASP A 93 -8.49 -20.06 -20.81
C ASP A 93 -8.86 -19.09 -19.69
N PHE A 94 -8.24 -17.90 -19.68
CA PHE A 94 -8.46 -16.94 -18.59
C PHE A 94 -9.85 -16.29 -18.63
N ARG A 95 -10.59 -16.42 -19.74
CA ARG A 95 -11.98 -15.98 -19.86
C ARG A 95 -12.98 -17.04 -19.38
N ALA A 96 -12.53 -18.29 -19.24
CA ALA A 96 -13.41 -19.34 -18.77
C ALA A 96 -13.77 -19.11 -17.28
N PRO A 97 -15.04 -19.28 -16.91
CA PRO A 97 -15.46 -19.07 -15.52
C PRO A 97 -14.74 -20.01 -14.56
N VAL A 98 -14.33 -19.45 -13.43
CA VAL A 98 -13.73 -20.19 -12.33
C VAL A 98 -14.83 -20.69 -11.41
N ALA A 99 -15.13 -21.99 -11.45
CA ALA A 99 -16.20 -22.60 -10.67
C ALA A 99 -15.90 -22.58 -9.16
N ASP A 100 -14.70 -22.98 -8.74
CA ASP A 100 -14.28 -22.88 -7.35
C ASP A 100 -13.18 -21.79 -7.18
N LYS A 101 -13.60 -20.66 -6.63
CA LYS A 101 -12.73 -19.49 -6.41
C LYS A 101 -11.54 -19.78 -5.49
N ARG A 102 -11.65 -20.78 -4.60
CA ARG A 102 -10.59 -21.15 -3.66
C ARG A 102 -9.40 -21.81 -4.35
N LEU A 103 -9.63 -22.44 -5.50
CA LEU A 103 -8.61 -23.15 -6.26
C LEU A 103 -7.81 -22.24 -7.22
N ILE A 104 -8.16 -20.95 -7.35
CA ILE A 104 -7.53 -20.06 -8.34
C ILE A 104 -6.01 -20.02 -8.23
N ARG A 105 -5.48 -20.09 -7.02
CA ARG A 105 -4.01 -20.06 -6.76
C ARG A 105 -3.27 -21.27 -7.34
N GLN A 106 -3.96 -22.36 -7.60
CA GLN A 106 -3.40 -23.59 -8.18
C GLN A 106 -3.50 -23.61 -9.70
N MET A 107 -4.37 -22.77 -10.29
CA MET A 107 -4.62 -22.71 -11.71
C MET A 107 -3.58 -21.89 -12.45
N VAL A 108 -3.22 -22.31 -13.66
CA VAL A 108 -2.46 -21.53 -14.62
C VAL A 108 -3.40 -21.12 -15.74
N PHE A 109 -3.35 -19.86 -16.13
CA PHE A 109 -4.21 -19.28 -17.16
C PHE A 109 -3.40 -18.92 -18.40
N LYS A 110 -4.05 -19.01 -19.56
CA LYS A 110 -3.54 -18.69 -20.90
C LYS A 110 -4.59 -17.96 -21.72
N GLY A 111 -4.21 -17.52 -22.92
CA GLY A 111 -5.16 -16.92 -23.88
C GLY A 111 -5.26 -15.41 -23.76
N PHE A 112 -4.33 -14.77 -23.09
CA PHE A 112 -4.22 -13.30 -23.01
C PHE A 112 -3.86 -12.70 -24.37
N ARG A 113 -4.41 -11.53 -24.70
CA ARG A 113 -4.10 -10.80 -25.93
C ARG A 113 -3.02 -9.74 -25.70
N LYS A 114 -2.98 -9.15 -24.49
CA LYS A 114 -2.12 -8.00 -24.15
C LYS A 114 -1.11 -8.30 -23.06
N CYS A 115 -1.17 -9.47 -22.43
CA CYS A 115 -0.19 -9.85 -21.41
C CYS A 115 1.18 -10.11 -22.04
N CYS A 116 2.25 -9.59 -21.42
CA CYS A 116 3.62 -9.83 -21.83
C CYS A 116 4.05 -11.29 -21.68
N TYR A 117 3.34 -12.07 -20.87
CA TYR A 117 3.59 -13.50 -20.66
C TYR A 117 2.46 -14.37 -21.20
N PRO A 118 2.76 -15.51 -21.83
CA PRO A 118 1.73 -16.41 -22.36
C PRO A 118 0.91 -17.12 -21.27
N TYR A 119 1.47 -17.20 -20.06
CA TYR A 119 0.85 -17.85 -18.91
C TYR A 119 0.92 -16.97 -17.68
N GLN A 120 -0.11 -17.04 -16.82
CA GLN A 120 -0.16 -16.32 -15.53
C GLN A 120 -0.88 -17.15 -14.45
N LYS A 121 -0.52 -16.88 -13.18
CA LYS A 121 -1.24 -17.30 -11.99
C LYS A 121 -1.81 -16.11 -11.24
N PHE A 122 -2.98 -16.29 -10.64
CA PHE A 122 -3.64 -15.26 -9.86
C PHE A 122 -3.86 -15.72 -8.42
N GLN A 123 -3.77 -14.82 -7.49
CA GLN A 123 -3.98 -15.12 -6.06
C GLN A 123 -5.43 -14.94 -5.63
N SER A 124 -6.21 -14.17 -6.38
CA SER A 124 -7.62 -13.91 -6.10
C SER A 124 -8.46 -13.80 -7.38
N VAL A 125 -9.73 -14.22 -7.30
CA VAL A 125 -10.71 -14.05 -8.39
C VAL A 125 -11.18 -12.61 -8.45
N GLU A 126 -11.57 -12.05 -7.30
CA GLU A 126 -12.23 -10.74 -7.25
C GLU A 126 -11.25 -9.57 -7.49
N GLY A 127 -9.98 -9.75 -7.18
CA GLY A 127 -8.94 -8.75 -7.44
C GLY A 127 -8.19 -9.03 -8.75
N GLU A 128 -7.15 -9.86 -8.68
CA GLU A 128 -6.16 -10.01 -9.75
C GLU A 128 -6.73 -10.60 -11.05
N TRP A 129 -7.54 -11.65 -10.97
CA TRP A 129 -8.07 -12.29 -12.17
C TRP A 129 -9.05 -11.39 -12.91
N ARG A 130 -9.94 -10.70 -12.18
CA ARG A 130 -10.87 -9.73 -12.80
C ARG A 130 -10.13 -8.52 -13.37
N LEU A 131 -9.13 -8.00 -12.64
CA LEU A 131 -8.32 -6.91 -13.15
C LEU A 131 -7.60 -7.30 -14.45
N ALA A 132 -7.05 -8.52 -14.53
CA ALA A 132 -6.42 -9.01 -15.74
C ALA A 132 -7.41 -9.06 -16.93
N GLN A 133 -8.69 -9.42 -16.71
CA GLN A 133 -9.71 -9.38 -17.74
C GLN A 133 -10.00 -7.95 -18.22
N VAL A 134 -10.14 -7.02 -17.26
CA VAL A 134 -10.34 -5.60 -17.59
C VAL A 134 -9.17 -5.07 -18.40
N LEU A 135 -7.93 -5.30 -17.94
CA LEU A 135 -6.73 -4.82 -18.63
C LEU A 135 -6.56 -5.41 -20.04
N ASP A 136 -6.94 -6.68 -20.22
CA ASP A 136 -6.84 -7.36 -21.52
C ASP A 136 -7.89 -6.88 -22.52
N ASP A 137 -9.04 -6.39 -22.04
CA ASP A 137 -10.14 -5.91 -22.86
C ASP A 137 -10.18 -4.38 -23.06
N ASP A 138 -9.56 -3.61 -22.18
CA ASP A 138 -9.53 -2.14 -22.22
C ASP A 138 -8.80 -1.64 -23.48
N PRO A 139 -9.44 -0.82 -24.34
CA PRO A 139 -8.84 -0.31 -25.57
C PRO A 139 -7.64 0.61 -25.31
N ASP A 140 -7.58 1.30 -24.18
CA ASP A 140 -6.47 2.20 -23.84
C ASP A 140 -5.23 1.45 -23.33
N VAL A 141 -5.35 0.19 -22.97
CA VAL A 141 -4.23 -0.68 -22.57
C VAL A 141 -3.55 -1.27 -23.79
N LEU A 142 -2.26 -1.02 -23.94
CA LEU A 142 -1.43 -1.61 -25.01
C LEU A 142 -0.89 -2.97 -24.57
N LYS A 143 -0.29 -3.03 -23.39
CA LYS A 143 0.26 -4.24 -22.79
C LYS A 143 0.15 -4.20 -21.27
N TRP A 144 0.17 -5.36 -20.67
CA TRP A 144 0.23 -5.50 -19.23
C TRP A 144 1.06 -6.71 -18.81
N MET A 145 1.59 -6.68 -17.60
CA MET A 145 2.22 -7.83 -16.99
C MET A 145 1.97 -7.87 -15.49
N LYS A 146 2.02 -9.07 -14.92
CA LYS A 146 2.14 -9.29 -13.48
C LYS A 146 3.58 -9.64 -13.22
N PRO A 147 4.37 -8.76 -12.57
CA PRO A 147 5.78 -9.01 -12.29
C PRO A 147 5.96 -10.21 -11.39
N ALA A 148 7.05 -10.96 -11.59
CA ALA A 148 7.48 -11.94 -10.61
C ALA A 148 8.02 -11.22 -9.35
N PRO A 149 7.98 -11.84 -8.16
CA PRO A 149 8.53 -11.24 -6.96
C PRO A 149 9.97 -10.74 -7.16
N GLY A 150 10.22 -9.50 -6.76
CA GLY A 150 11.50 -8.83 -6.92
C GLY A 150 11.88 -8.41 -8.34
N GLN A 151 11.00 -8.57 -9.33
CA GLN A 151 11.27 -8.21 -10.72
C GLN A 151 11.08 -6.71 -10.97
N PHE A 152 10.13 -6.08 -10.30
CA PHE A 152 9.82 -4.67 -10.44
C PHE A 152 9.62 -4.05 -9.04
N ARG A 153 10.40 -3.03 -8.74
CA ARG A 153 10.37 -2.36 -7.45
C ARG A 153 10.34 -0.86 -7.65
N ILE A 154 9.44 -0.20 -6.94
CA ILE A 154 9.35 1.26 -6.88
C ILE A 154 9.77 1.67 -5.48
N GLU A 155 10.86 2.41 -5.38
CA GLU A 155 11.23 3.05 -4.13
C GLU A 155 10.38 4.31 -3.94
N TYR A 156 9.64 4.40 -2.83
CA TYR A 156 8.73 5.51 -2.57
C TYR A 156 9.09 6.32 -1.31
N LEU A 157 9.86 5.72 -0.41
CA LEU A 157 10.45 6.39 0.74
C LEU A 157 11.85 5.83 0.93
N SER A 158 12.76 6.60 1.55
CA SER A 158 14.12 6.16 1.78
C SER A 158 14.17 4.75 2.36
N GLY A 159 14.62 3.79 1.55
CA GLY A 159 14.72 2.39 1.91
C GLY A 159 13.43 1.56 1.88
N LYS A 160 12.27 2.15 1.54
CA LYS A 160 11.01 1.41 1.38
C LYS A 160 10.71 1.15 -0.10
N ASN A 161 10.43 -0.09 -0.43
CA ASN A 161 10.11 -0.52 -1.79
C ASN A 161 8.67 -1.03 -1.87
N TYR A 162 8.00 -0.69 -2.94
CA TYR A 162 6.71 -1.22 -3.34
C TYR A 162 6.89 -2.14 -4.55
N GLU A 163 6.34 -3.35 -4.48
CA GLU A 163 6.27 -4.28 -5.62
C GLU A 163 4.83 -4.27 -6.14
N PRO A 164 4.58 -3.71 -7.33
CA PRO A 164 3.24 -3.67 -7.89
C PRO A 164 2.77 -5.05 -8.34
N ASP A 165 1.49 -5.35 -8.13
CA ASP A 165 0.88 -6.58 -8.64
C ASP A 165 0.74 -6.57 -10.16
N PHE A 166 0.57 -5.40 -10.76
CA PHE A 166 0.47 -5.20 -12.20
C PHE A 166 1.27 -4.00 -12.67
N VAL A 167 1.85 -4.11 -13.85
CA VAL A 167 2.43 -3.01 -14.62
C VAL A 167 1.71 -2.96 -15.95
N VAL A 168 1.27 -1.76 -16.34
CA VAL A 168 0.41 -1.55 -17.49
C VAL A 168 0.98 -0.44 -18.36
N GLU A 169 1.09 -0.68 -19.65
CA GLU A 169 1.40 0.32 -20.66
C GLU A 169 0.08 0.76 -21.31
N THR A 170 -0.16 2.06 -21.36
CA THR A 170 -1.36 2.63 -21.95
C THR A 170 -1.03 3.52 -23.14
N THR A 171 -2.06 3.88 -23.92
CA THR A 171 -1.92 4.83 -25.04
C THR A 171 -1.49 6.24 -24.62
N ARG A 172 -1.58 6.55 -23.32
CA ARG A 172 -1.22 7.86 -22.74
C ARG A 172 0.13 7.85 -22.01
N GLY A 173 0.82 6.74 -21.96
CA GLY A 173 2.10 6.53 -21.25
C GLY A 173 1.98 5.63 -20.05
#